data_edab8812e5f6f386d3eca5e342bfb22c
#
_entry.id   edab8812e5f6f386d3eca5e342bfb22c
#
_cell.length_a   1.000
_cell.length_b   1.000
_cell.length_c   1.000
_cell.angle_alpha   90.00
_cell.angle_beta   90.00
_cell.angle_gamma   90.00
#
_symmetry.space_group_name_H-M   'P 1'
#
loop_
_entity.id
_entity.type
_entity.pdbx_description
1 polymer ?
#
loop_
_entity_poly.entity_id
_entity_poly.type
_entity_poly.pdbx_seq_one_letter_code
_entity_poly.pdbx_strand_id
1 'polypeptide(L)'
;AYTPYQAEISQGVLQSIFEYQTMICELTGMDVSNASVYDGMTAAAEAALMCLERRKRKILISETVNPQTIQTIKTYCHGLDTEIVLIPSKNGKTDIAELEKLMDKEVSSVLVQQPNYYGQIEDCDTIGNLAKQYKGKYIISCNPISLGLYKTPREYGADVAVGEGQALGMPLSFGGPYLGFMATVDRNKRNLP
;
A
#
# COMPACT_ATOMS: atom_id res chain seq x y z
N ALA A 1 -6.04 21.01 -12.68
CA ALA A 1 -5.55 21.61 -11.44
C ALA A 1 -4.04 21.82 -11.54
N TYR A 2 -3.56 22.88 -10.95
CA TYR A 2 -2.14 23.22 -10.94
C TYR A 2 -1.56 22.99 -9.55
N THR A 3 -0.26 22.71 -9.48
CA THR A 3 0.46 22.68 -8.22
C THR A 3 0.32 24.03 -7.51
N PRO A 4 -0.01 24.06 -6.20
CA PRO A 4 -0.26 25.31 -5.48
C PRO A 4 1.05 26.02 -5.09
N TYR A 5 1.75 26.56 -6.09
CA TYR A 5 3.04 27.27 -5.86
C TYR A 5 2.89 28.57 -5.07
N GLN A 6 1.74 29.22 -5.18
CA GLN A 6 1.44 30.46 -4.47
C GLN A 6 0.31 30.21 -3.47
N ALA A 7 0.66 30.09 -2.19
CA ALA A 7 -0.30 29.75 -1.14
C ALA A 7 -1.44 30.77 -1.03
N GLU A 8 -1.16 32.06 -1.26
CA GLU A 8 -2.10 33.17 -1.16
C GLU A 8 -3.23 33.12 -2.19
N ILE A 9 -3.02 32.48 -3.34
CA ILE A 9 -4.06 32.30 -4.38
C ILE A 9 -4.51 30.84 -4.52
N SER A 10 -3.87 29.93 -3.83
CA SER A 10 -4.12 28.47 -3.89
C SER A 10 -4.78 27.93 -2.62
N GLN A 11 -5.35 28.77 -1.79
CA GLN A 11 -5.91 28.42 -0.49
C GLN A 11 -6.95 27.30 -0.56
N GLY A 12 -7.87 27.38 -1.55
CA GLY A 12 -8.88 26.35 -1.73
C GLY A 12 -8.30 25.00 -2.14
N VAL A 13 -7.26 24.99 -3.00
CA VAL A 13 -6.55 23.75 -3.38
C VAL A 13 -5.80 23.16 -2.18
N LEU A 14 -5.11 23.98 -1.41
CA LEU A 14 -4.40 23.54 -0.20
C LEU A 14 -5.38 22.98 0.84
N GLN A 15 -6.52 23.63 1.03
CA GLN A 15 -7.57 23.13 1.91
C GLN A 15 -8.10 21.77 1.45
N SER A 16 -8.37 21.59 0.16
CA SER A 16 -8.83 20.31 -0.41
C SER A 16 -7.80 19.19 -0.22
N ILE A 17 -6.51 19.49 -0.40
CA ILE A 17 -5.43 18.53 -0.16
C ILE A 17 -5.38 18.13 1.32
N PHE A 18 -5.48 19.10 2.21
CA PHE A 18 -5.49 18.86 3.65
C PHE A 18 -6.69 17.99 4.07
N GLU A 19 -7.89 18.29 3.56
CA GLU A 19 -9.10 17.51 3.82
C GLU A 19 -8.98 16.08 3.25
N TYR A 20 -8.44 15.94 2.03
CA TYR A 20 -8.15 14.64 1.42
C TYR A 20 -7.24 13.80 2.32
N GLN A 21 -6.12 14.34 2.79
CA GLN A 21 -5.19 13.62 3.66
C GLN A 21 -5.86 13.16 4.94
N THR A 22 -6.69 14.01 5.55
CA THR A 22 -7.47 13.68 6.74
C THR A 22 -8.46 12.54 6.45
N MET A 23 -9.23 12.64 5.36
CA MET A 23 -10.20 11.60 4.99
C MET A 23 -9.53 10.24 4.71
N ILE A 24 -8.37 10.22 4.06
CA ILE A 24 -7.63 8.97 3.83
C ILE A 24 -7.11 8.39 5.15
N CYS A 25 -6.64 9.22 6.08
CA CYS A 25 -6.24 8.75 7.42
C CYS A 25 -7.43 8.14 8.17
N GLU A 26 -8.58 8.82 8.21
CA GLU A 26 -9.80 8.32 8.87
C GLU A 26 -10.28 6.99 8.23
N LEU A 27 -10.30 6.91 6.89
CA LEU A 27 -10.76 5.74 6.17
C LEU A 27 -9.86 4.51 6.39
N THR A 28 -8.54 4.71 6.43
CA THR A 28 -7.56 3.62 6.57
C THR A 28 -7.17 3.32 8.01
N GLY A 29 -7.52 4.21 8.94
CA GLY A 29 -7.08 4.18 10.34
C GLY A 29 -5.62 4.58 10.53
N MET A 30 -4.95 5.09 9.49
CA MET A 30 -3.54 5.48 9.54
C MET A 30 -3.36 6.88 10.12
N ASP A 31 -2.13 7.19 10.57
CA ASP A 31 -1.83 8.44 11.25
C ASP A 31 -1.52 9.60 10.29
N VAL A 32 -0.93 9.29 9.11
CA VAL A 32 -0.47 10.30 8.14
C VAL A 32 -0.69 9.81 6.72
N SER A 33 -1.16 10.69 5.84
CA SER A 33 -1.29 10.46 4.41
C SER A 33 -0.48 11.47 3.60
N ASN A 34 0.06 11.07 2.45
CA ASN A 34 0.58 12.01 1.46
C ASN A 34 -0.57 12.67 0.68
N ALA A 35 -0.24 13.60 -0.22
CA ALA A 35 -1.23 14.31 -1.03
C ALA A 35 -1.77 13.51 -2.24
N SER A 36 -1.21 12.41 -2.58
CA SER A 36 -1.50 11.39 -3.59
C SER A 36 -0.28 11.01 -4.42
N VAL A 37 -0.39 9.90 -5.15
CA VAL A 37 0.51 9.50 -6.23
C VAL A 37 -0.34 9.17 -7.46
N TYR A 38 0.27 8.74 -8.58
CA TYR A 38 -0.43 8.58 -9.86
C TYR A 38 -1.59 7.59 -9.82
N ASP A 39 -1.38 6.41 -9.24
CA ASP A 39 -2.37 5.33 -9.18
C ASP A 39 -2.05 4.35 -8.03
N GLY A 40 -2.94 3.40 -7.81
CA GLY A 40 -2.77 2.40 -6.75
C GLY A 40 -1.55 1.49 -6.95
N MET A 41 -1.13 1.25 -8.19
CA MET A 41 0.05 0.43 -8.50
C MET A 41 1.34 1.16 -8.14
N THR A 42 1.42 2.45 -8.49
CA THR A 42 2.55 3.30 -8.09
C THR A 42 2.57 3.53 -6.58
N ALA A 43 1.40 3.68 -5.93
CA ALA A 43 1.31 3.74 -4.47
C ALA A 43 1.91 2.49 -3.81
N ALA A 44 1.62 1.30 -4.33
CA ALA A 44 2.18 0.05 -3.82
C ALA A 44 3.70 -0.05 -4.05
N ALA A 45 4.18 0.44 -5.20
CA ALA A 45 5.61 0.47 -5.51
C ALA A 45 6.37 1.44 -4.60
N GLU A 46 5.86 2.65 -4.43
CA GLU A 46 6.43 3.64 -3.50
C GLU A 46 6.44 3.12 -2.05
N ALA A 47 5.36 2.45 -1.62
CA ALA A 47 5.30 1.83 -0.29
C ALA A 47 6.36 0.74 -0.12
N ALA A 48 6.58 -0.10 -1.13
CA ALA A 48 7.61 -1.12 -1.10
C ALA A 48 9.01 -0.50 -0.99
N LEU A 49 9.30 0.54 -1.78
CA LEU A 49 10.57 1.28 -1.72
C LEU A 49 10.77 1.98 -0.38
N MET A 50 9.73 2.64 0.12
CA MET A 50 9.74 3.32 1.43
C MET A 50 10.12 2.37 2.58
N CYS A 51 9.79 1.10 2.45
CA CYS A 51 10.07 0.09 3.47
C CYS A 51 11.49 -0.50 3.39
N LEU A 52 12.27 -0.21 2.36
CA LEU A 52 13.64 -0.70 2.24
C LEU A 52 14.53 -0.10 3.32
N GLU A 53 15.37 -0.95 3.90
CA GLU A 53 16.39 -0.56 4.87
C GLU A 53 17.77 -1.04 4.39
N ARG A 54 18.85 -0.47 4.94
CA ARG A 54 20.21 -0.83 4.54
C ARG A 54 20.50 -2.34 4.56
N ARG A 55 19.90 -3.07 5.52
CA ARG A 55 20.13 -4.50 5.75
C ARG A 55 18.89 -5.37 5.46
N LYS A 56 17.79 -4.75 5.02
CA LYS A 56 16.55 -5.44 4.70
C LYS A 56 16.14 -5.04 3.29
N ARG A 57 16.47 -5.91 2.35
CA ARG A 57 16.34 -5.65 0.92
C ARG A 57 15.44 -6.66 0.21
N LYS A 58 14.79 -7.55 0.97
CA LYS A 58 13.86 -8.54 0.43
C LYS A 58 12.43 -8.07 0.60
N ILE A 59 11.68 -8.00 -0.49
CA ILE A 59 10.25 -7.67 -0.53
C ILE A 59 9.48 -8.95 -0.83
N LEU A 60 8.57 -9.33 0.06
CA LEU A 60 7.65 -10.44 -0.17
C LEU A 60 6.32 -9.90 -0.66
N ILE A 61 5.82 -10.42 -1.77
CA ILE A 61 4.55 -9.99 -2.39
C ILE A 61 3.69 -11.23 -2.60
N SER A 62 2.45 -11.22 -2.12
CA SER A 62 1.53 -12.32 -2.40
C SER A 62 1.22 -12.42 -3.90
N GLU A 63 1.20 -13.64 -4.44
CA GLU A 63 0.75 -13.90 -5.81
C GLU A 63 -0.70 -13.50 -6.07
N THR A 64 -1.49 -13.29 -5.00
CA THR A 64 -2.89 -12.87 -5.08
C THR A 64 -3.07 -11.36 -5.25
N VAL A 65 -1.99 -10.59 -5.27
CA VAL A 65 -1.97 -9.16 -5.61
C VAL A 65 -2.19 -8.99 -7.12
N ASN A 66 -2.81 -7.90 -7.52
CA ASN A 66 -3.01 -7.55 -8.93
C ASN A 66 -1.69 -7.70 -9.71
N PRO A 67 -1.65 -8.50 -10.79
CA PRO A 67 -0.44 -8.74 -11.57
C PRO A 67 0.24 -7.47 -12.09
N GLN A 68 -0.54 -6.44 -12.44
CA GLN A 68 0.02 -5.15 -12.87
C GLN A 68 0.74 -4.44 -11.72
N THR A 69 0.20 -4.52 -10.49
CA THR A 69 0.87 -3.99 -9.30
C THR A 69 2.22 -4.69 -9.06
N ILE A 70 2.25 -6.03 -9.15
CA ILE A 70 3.48 -6.81 -9.04
C ILE A 70 4.50 -6.37 -10.10
N GLN A 71 4.06 -6.19 -11.35
CA GLN A 71 4.93 -5.75 -12.44
C GLN A 71 5.46 -4.34 -12.22
N THR A 72 4.62 -3.42 -11.73
CA THR A 72 5.02 -2.04 -11.41
C THR A 72 6.09 -2.03 -10.31
N ILE A 73 5.90 -2.80 -9.23
CA ILE A 73 6.90 -2.93 -8.16
C ILE A 73 8.23 -3.45 -8.73
N LYS A 74 8.19 -4.48 -9.58
CA LYS A 74 9.40 -5.00 -10.24
C LYS A 74 10.10 -3.93 -11.08
N THR A 75 9.34 -3.10 -11.78
CA THR A 75 9.89 -2.01 -12.60
C THR A 75 10.55 -0.94 -11.71
N TYR A 76 9.92 -0.54 -10.62
CA TYR A 76 10.47 0.45 -9.68
C TYR A 76 11.73 -0.07 -8.96
N CYS A 77 11.79 -1.36 -8.69
CA CYS A 77 12.94 -1.99 -8.07
C CYS A 77 14.06 -2.34 -9.07
N HIS A 78 13.84 -2.17 -10.38
CA HIS A 78 14.84 -2.48 -11.38
C HIS A 78 16.09 -1.61 -11.19
N GLY A 79 17.25 -2.25 -11.12
CA GLY A 79 18.52 -1.55 -10.87
C GLY A 79 18.82 -1.23 -9.40
N LEU A 80 17.91 -1.57 -8.50
CA LEU A 80 18.18 -1.53 -7.08
C LEU A 80 18.69 -2.90 -6.60
N ASP A 81 19.56 -2.88 -5.61
CA ASP A 81 19.99 -4.10 -4.92
C ASP A 81 18.86 -4.60 -3.99
N THR A 82 17.84 -5.22 -4.60
CA THR A 82 16.60 -5.60 -3.92
C THR A 82 16.07 -6.91 -4.49
N GLU A 83 15.78 -7.87 -3.62
CA GLU A 83 15.17 -9.14 -3.96
C GLU A 83 13.64 -9.05 -3.86
N ILE A 84 12.93 -9.44 -4.91
CA ILE A 84 11.47 -9.57 -4.91
C ILE A 84 11.11 -11.05 -4.97
N VAL A 85 10.41 -11.53 -3.94
CA VAL A 85 9.97 -12.91 -3.83
C VAL A 85 8.45 -12.96 -3.80
N LEU A 86 7.85 -13.77 -4.65
CA LEU A 86 6.41 -14.01 -4.63
C LEU A 86 6.09 -15.08 -3.58
N ILE A 87 5.12 -14.79 -2.73
CA ILE A 87 4.55 -15.73 -1.78
C ILE A 87 3.52 -16.55 -2.55
N PRO A 88 3.67 -17.89 -2.65
CA PRO A 88 2.72 -18.73 -3.35
C PRO A 88 1.30 -18.59 -2.81
N SER A 89 0.33 -18.87 -3.66
CA SER A 89 -1.09 -18.90 -3.29
C SER A 89 -1.60 -20.33 -3.14
N LYS A 90 -2.56 -20.51 -2.25
CA LYS A 90 -3.28 -21.76 -2.06
C LYS A 90 -4.77 -21.49 -1.97
N ASN A 91 -5.56 -22.13 -2.81
CA ASN A 91 -7.01 -21.93 -2.89
C ASN A 91 -7.40 -20.44 -3.12
N GLY A 92 -6.60 -19.70 -3.90
CA GLY A 92 -6.85 -18.29 -4.22
C GLY A 92 -6.53 -17.31 -3.10
N LYS A 93 -5.81 -17.73 -2.05
CA LYS A 93 -5.33 -16.90 -0.93
C LYS A 93 -3.84 -17.08 -0.73
N THR A 94 -3.21 -16.14 -0.08
CA THR A 94 -1.81 -16.24 0.34
C THR A 94 -1.57 -17.51 1.15
N ASP A 95 -0.60 -18.34 0.76
CA ASP A 95 -0.23 -19.54 1.53
C ASP A 95 0.61 -19.12 2.76
N ILE A 96 -0.01 -19.20 3.94
CA ILE A 96 0.62 -18.79 5.20
C ILE A 96 1.84 -19.66 5.54
N ALA A 97 1.79 -20.97 5.22
CA ALA A 97 2.91 -21.88 5.51
C ALA A 97 4.13 -21.57 4.63
N GLU A 98 3.90 -21.17 3.37
CA GLU A 98 4.98 -20.72 2.50
C GLU A 98 5.49 -19.32 2.90
N LEU A 99 4.60 -18.42 3.30
CA LEU A 99 5.02 -17.11 3.85
C LEU A 99 5.95 -17.31 5.04
N GLU A 100 5.61 -18.18 6.00
CA GLU A 100 6.43 -18.42 7.18
C GLU A 100 7.84 -18.91 6.83
N LYS A 101 7.98 -19.79 5.83
CA LYS A 101 9.28 -20.26 5.33
C LYS A 101 10.12 -19.17 4.67
N LEU A 102 9.46 -18.20 4.02
CA LEU A 102 10.12 -17.09 3.32
C LEU A 102 10.56 -15.97 4.26
N MET A 103 9.98 -15.93 5.47
CA MET A 103 10.28 -14.89 6.46
C MET A 103 11.66 -15.08 7.06
N ASP A 104 12.49 -14.06 6.97
CA ASP A 104 13.81 -13.97 7.59
C ASP A 104 14.16 -12.54 8.01
N LYS A 105 15.37 -12.33 8.50
CA LYS A 105 15.87 -11.03 8.97
C LYS A 105 16.14 -10.01 7.84
N GLU A 106 16.17 -10.45 6.59
CA GLU A 106 16.43 -9.61 5.41
C GLU A 106 15.13 -9.07 4.78
N VAL A 107 13.97 -9.60 5.22
CA VAL A 107 12.67 -9.13 4.76
C VAL A 107 12.42 -7.69 5.21
N SER A 108 12.29 -6.80 4.23
CA SER A 108 11.93 -5.39 4.43
C SER A 108 10.43 -5.22 4.62
N SER A 109 9.66 -5.89 3.76
CA SER A 109 8.20 -5.78 3.78
C SER A 109 7.49 -7.02 3.25
N VAL A 110 6.25 -7.19 3.71
CA VAL A 110 5.27 -8.14 3.17
C VAL A 110 4.11 -7.32 2.61
N LEU A 111 3.77 -7.53 1.35
CA LEU A 111 2.68 -6.84 0.67
C LEU A 111 1.58 -7.82 0.26
N VAL A 112 0.34 -7.50 0.68
CA VAL A 112 -0.87 -8.22 0.29
C VAL A 112 -1.92 -7.24 -0.22
N GLN A 113 -2.94 -7.77 -0.90
CA GLN A 113 -4.09 -7.00 -1.35
C GLN A 113 -5.36 -7.50 -0.66
N GLN A 114 -6.21 -6.59 -0.20
CA GLN A 114 -7.45 -6.90 0.53
C GLN A 114 -8.64 -6.04 0.05
N PRO A 115 -9.71 -6.58 -0.51
CA PRO A 115 -9.79 -7.95 -1.03
C PRO A 115 -8.74 -8.23 -2.09
N ASN A 116 -8.32 -9.48 -2.26
CA ASN A 116 -7.27 -9.82 -3.21
C ASN A 116 -7.75 -9.78 -4.67
N TYR A 117 -6.86 -10.02 -5.62
CA TYR A 117 -7.16 -9.96 -7.05
C TYR A 117 -8.29 -10.92 -7.49
N TYR A 118 -8.46 -12.02 -6.79
CA TYR A 118 -9.53 -13.00 -7.04
C TYR A 118 -10.84 -12.68 -6.28
N GLY A 119 -10.91 -11.54 -5.59
CA GLY A 119 -12.06 -11.14 -4.79
C GLY A 119 -12.19 -11.89 -3.45
N GLN A 120 -11.17 -12.59 -3.02
CA GLN A 120 -11.16 -13.30 -1.75
C GLN A 120 -10.58 -12.44 -0.62
N ILE A 121 -10.98 -12.79 0.61
CA ILE A 121 -10.52 -12.13 1.83
C ILE A 121 -9.32 -12.88 2.38
N GLU A 122 -8.18 -12.20 2.51
CA GLU A 122 -6.94 -12.73 3.04
C GLU A 122 -6.99 -12.87 4.57
N ASP A 123 -6.16 -13.73 5.13
CA ASP A 123 -5.92 -13.79 6.57
C ASP A 123 -4.91 -12.70 6.99
N CYS A 124 -5.36 -11.45 6.89
CA CYS A 124 -4.52 -10.28 7.16
C CYS A 124 -4.00 -10.22 8.60
N ASP A 125 -4.75 -10.76 9.57
CA ASP A 125 -4.31 -10.81 10.97
C ASP A 125 -3.08 -11.73 11.12
N THR A 126 -3.12 -12.94 10.57
CA THR A 126 -1.99 -13.88 10.63
C THR A 126 -0.77 -13.36 9.85
N ILE A 127 -0.98 -12.83 8.64
CA ILE A 127 0.10 -12.25 7.82
C ILE A 127 0.77 -11.08 8.55
N GLY A 128 -0.02 -10.18 9.13
CA GLY A 128 0.49 -9.02 9.88
C GLY A 128 1.29 -9.43 11.12
N ASN A 129 0.85 -10.47 11.83
CA ASN A 129 1.56 -11.01 12.98
C ASN A 129 2.92 -11.62 12.58
N LEU A 130 2.98 -12.37 11.47
CA LEU A 130 4.23 -12.90 10.94
C LEU A 130 5.18 -11.78 10.54
N ALA A 131 4.72 -10.80 9.77
CA ALA A 131 5.54 -9.65 9.39
C ALA A 131 6.15 -8.95 10.62
N LYS A 132 5.34 -8.70 11.64
CA LYS A 132 5.76 -8.07 12.90
C LYS A 132 6.77 -8.91 13.69
N GLN A 133 6.58 -10.23 13.74
CA GLN A 133 7.49 -11.17 14.43
C GLN A 133 8.92 -11.06 13.89
N TYR A 134 9.07 -10.95 12.58
CA TYR A 134 10.36 -10.81 11.90
C TYR A 134 10.81 -9.36 11.71
N LYS A 135 10.05 -8.39 12.27
CA LYS A 135 10.32 -6.95 12.15
C LYS A 135 10.33 -6.45 10.69
N GLY A 136 9.63 -7.12 9.81
CA GLY A 136 9.29 -6.64 8.48
C GLY A 136 8.14 -5.63 8.56
N LYS A 137 8.06 -4.71 7.59
CA LYS A 137 6.92 -3.81 7.45
C LYS A 137 5.76 -4.54 6.78
N TYR A 138 4.55 -4.22 7.17
CA TYR A 138 3.34 -4.79 6.59
C TYR A 138 2.62 -3.75 5.74
N ILE A 139 2.44 -4.06 4.46
CA ILE A 139 1.78 -3.20 3.47
C ILE A 139 0.48 -3.86 3.04
N ILE A 140 -0.64 -3.17 3.18
CA ILE A 140 -1.93 -3.61 2.65
C ILE A 140 -2.34 -2.69 1.51
N SER A 141 -2.47 -3.26 0.31
CA SER A 141 -3.17 -2.63 -0.81
C SER A 141 -4.66 -2.93 -0.68
N CYS A 142 -5.50 -1.92 -0.57
CA CYS A 142 -6.93 -2.11 -0.34
C CYS A 142 -7.81 -1.33 -1.31
N ASN A 143 -8.97 -1.89 -1.61
CA ASN A 143 -10.04 -1.14 -2.24
C ASN A 143 -10.70 -0.25 -1.18
N PRO A 144 -10.72 1.09 -1.33
CA PRO A 144 -11.21 1.98 -0.29
C PRO A 144 -12.71 1.78 0.03
N ILE A 145 -13.51 1.36 -0.95
CA ILE A 145 -14.94 1.08 -0.74
C ILE A 145 -15.14 -0.14 0.19
N SER A 146 -14.22 -1.12 0.12
CA SER A 146 -14.30 -2.31 0.95
C SER A 146 -14.11 -2.03 2.44
N LEU A 147 -13.49 -0.90 2.80
CA LEU A 147 -13.27 -0.47 4.19
C LEU A 147 -14.57 -0.09 4.92
N GLY A 148 -15.68 0.07 4.20
CA GLY A 148 -17.02 0.17 4.79
C GLY A 148 -17.55 -1.15 5.38
N LEU A 149 -16.93 -2.29 5.09
CA LEU A 149 -17.33 -3.62 5.54
C LEU A 149 -16.25 -4.34 6.34
N TYR A 150 -15.00 -4.15 5.98
CA TYR A 150 -13.87 -4.88 6.56
C TYR A 150 -13.07 -3.99 7.51
N LYS A 151 -12.29 -4.64 8.36
CA LYS A 151 -11.32 -3.93 9.20
C LYS A 151 -10.41 -3.04 8.35
N THR A 152 -10.04 -1.91 8.88
CA THR A 152 -9.05 -1.02 8.26
C THR A 152 -7.66 -1.66 8.22
N PRO A 153 -6.77 -1.24 7.30
CA PRO A 153 -5.37 -1.67 7.31
C PRO A 153 -4.69 -1.50 8.67
N ARG A 154 -5.03 -0.41 9.39
CA ARG A 154 -4.51 -0.15 10.74
C ARG A 154 -4.92 -1.22 11.75
N GLU A 155 -6.17 -1.64 11.73
CA GLU A 155 -6.68 -2.68 12.63
C GLU A 155 -6.06 -4.05 12.36
N TYR A 156 -5.64 -4.32 11.13
CA TYR A 156 -4.83 -5.49 10.77
C TYR A 156 -3.34 -5.33 11.14
N GLY A 157 -2.94 -4.19 11.70
CA GLY A 157 -1.57 -3.93 12.11
C GLY A 157 -0.63 -3.53 10.98
N ALA A 158 -1.16 -3.09 9.82
CA ALA A 158 -0.35 -2.61 8.73
C ALA A 158 0.48 -1.38 9.11
N ASP A 159 1.68 -1.30 8.56
CA ASP A 159 2.53 -0.13 8.64
C ASP A 159 2.19 0.90 7.58
N VAL A 160 1.74 0.42 6.40
CA VAL A 160 1.40 1.25 5.24
C VAL A 160 0.11 0.72 4.61
N ALA A 161 -0.79 1.63 4.31
CA ALA A 161 -2.00 1.40 3.51
C ALA A 161 -1.87 2.11 2.18
N VAL A 162 -2.14 1.40 1.09
CA VAL A 162 -2.14 1.94 -0.27
C VAL A 162 -3.37 1.47 -1.04
N GLY A 163 -3.68 2.12 -2.12
CA GLY A 163 -4.75 1.67 -2.99
C GLY A 163 -5.10 2.67 -4.08
N GLU A 164 -6.06 2.29 -4.90
CA GLU A 164 -6.62 3.12 -5.97
C GLU A 164 -7.86 3.86 -5.46
N GLY A 165 -7.79 5.17 -5.46
CA GLY A 165 -8.85 6.05 -4.96
C GLY A 165 -9.89 6.46 -6.01
N GLN A 166 -9.75 6.06 -7.28
CA GLN A 166 -10.72 6.41 -8.33
C GLN A 166 -12.16 6.04 -7.93
N ALA A 167 -12.36 4.93 -7.22
CA ALA A 167 -13.65 4.46 -6.75
C ALA A 167 -14.36 5.43 -5.78
N LEU A 168 -13.64 6.40 -5.20
CA LEU A 168 -14.20 7.40 -4.29
C LEU A 168 -14.92 8.57 -5.01
N GLY A 169 -15.31 8.38 -6.28
CA GLY A 169 -16.17 9.32 -6.99
C GLY A 169 -15.57 9.89 -8.28
N MET A 170 -14.46 9.38 -8.74
CA MET A 170 -13.88 9.83 -10.01
C MET A 170 -14.50 9.07 -11.18
N PRO A 171 -14.97 9.75 -12.24
CA PRO A 171 -15.60 9.12 -13.40
C PRO A 171 -14.57 8.34 -14.23
N LEU A 172 -15.05 7.33 -14.98
CA LEU A 172 -14.20 6.53 -15.85
C LEU A 172 -13.53 7.34 -16.96
N SER A 173 -14.23 8.29 -17.59
CA SER A 173 -13.69 9.24 -18.58
C SER A 173 -12.65 8.63 -19.53
N PHE A 174 -13.03 7.54 -20.23
CA PHE A 174 -12.15 6.78 -21.15
C PHE A 174 -10.90 6.13 -20.51
N GLY A 175 -10.98 5.72 -19.27
CA GLY A 175 -9.91 5.06 -18.52
C GLY A 175 -9.70 5.69 -17.14
N GLY A 176 -10.14 6.92 -16.97
CA GLY A 176 -10.11 7.66 -15.73
C GLY A 176 -8.78 8.35 -15.45
N PRO A 177 -8.81 9.35 -14.58
CA PRO A 177 -7.62 10.08 -14.18
C PRO A 177 -6.79 9.36 -13.11
N TYR A 178 -7.30 8.28 -12.49
CA TYR A 178 -6.70 7.56 -11.36
C TYR A 178 -6.32 8.44 -10.17
N LEU A 179 -6.12 7.81 -9.02
CA LEU A 179 -5.63 8.45 -7.80
C LEU A 179 -5.01 7.40 -6.89
N GLY A 180 -3.69 7.31 -6.81
CA GLY A 180 -3.03 6.47 -5.81
C GLY A 180 -3.06 7.14 -4.44
N PHE A 181 -3.65 6.50 -3.43
CA PHE A 181 -3.51 6.95 -2.05
C PHE A 181 -2.45 6.15 -1.31
N MET A 182 -1.80 6.82 -0.37
CA MET A 182 -0.78 6.22 0.47
C MET A 182 -0.81 6.84 1.85
N ALA A 183 -1.00 6.00 2.87
CA ALA A 183 -1.03 6.42 4.27
C ALA A 183 -0.20 5.49 5.14
N THR A 184 0.33 5.99 6.25
CA THR A 184 1.24 5.25 7.10
C THR A 184 1.10 5.63 8.58
N VAL A 185 1.72 4.84 9.43
CA VAL A 185 1.83 5.13 10.87
C VAL A 185 2.82 6.27 11.14
N ASP A 186 2.63 7.03 12.21
CA ASP A 186 3.42 8.23 12.53
C ASP A 186 4.94 8.00 12.50
N ARG A 187 5.39 6.84 12.97
CA ARG A 187 6.84 6.50 12.98
C ARG A 187 7.48 6.47 11.58
N ASN A 188 6.70 6.31 10.53
CA ASN A 188 7.19 6.22 9.15
C ASN A 188 6.97 7.53 8.35
N LYS A 189 6.35 8.56 8.92
CA LYS A 189 5.93 9.78 8.22
C LYS A 189 7.01 10.49 7.42
N ARG A 190 8.27 10.39 7.86
CA ARG A 190 9.41 11.05 7.19
C ARG A 190 9.86 10.30 5.93
N ASN A 191 9.36 9.11 5.71
CA ASN A 191 9.70 8.27 4.56
C ASN A 191 8.61 8.35 3.48
N LEU A 192 7.48 9.00 3.75
CA LEU A 192 6.43 9.22 2.74
C LEU A 192 6.96 10.05 1.58
N PRO A 193 6.71 9.60 0.32
CA PRO A 193 7.06 10.33 -0.89
C PRO A 193 6.22 11.61 -1.06
#